data_94a7971dd8800bd5012db9be9e0013d7
#
_entry.id   94a7971dd8800bd5012db9be9e0013d7
#
_cell.length_a   1.000
_cell.length_b   1.000
_cell.length_c   1.000
_cell.angle_alpha   90.00
_cell.angle_beta   90.00
_cell.angle_gamma   90.00
#
_symmetry.space_group_name_H-M   'P 1'
#
loop_
_entity.id
_entity.type
_entity.pdbx_description
1 polymer ?
#
loop_
_entity_poly.entity_id
_entity_poly.type
_entity_poly.pdbx_seq_one_letter_code
_entity_poly.pdbx_strand_id
1 'polypeptide(L)'
;MKLYFFEAGVLKSQKHYFTLNQGVGEAFDVPVPFLLIDHPKGKVLFDTGNAFETIHEKEAHWGGVLAAYDPIMTEDQWCVNAIKKVGCAAEDIKYVILSHLHLDHAGCVGHFPNARYLVQRDELHFAYVPDPYMKAAYIRKDFDKDVNWFILNGWADDKLDLFNDGAIQIYFTPGHTPGHQSVMVNLPKSGPMFFAADSCYTQENLLNGTLPGLMWNAGETVRSVQRMRFLQDTLGATIVTGHDPEGWKAFKQAPGYYD
;
A
#
# COMPACT_ATOMS: atom_id res chain seq x y z
N MET A 1 19.72 -7.60 4.95
CA MET A 1 18.51 -6.98 4.35
C MET A 1 18.01 -5.91 5.30
N LYS A 2 17.54 -4.77 4.77
CA LYS A 2 16.98 -3.70 5.59
C LYS A 2 15.60 -3.32 5.09
N LEU A 3 14.69 -3.02 6.00
CA LEU A 3 13.35 -2.56 5.70
C LEU A 3 13.15 -1.17 6.28
N TYR A 4 12.81 -0.21 5.43
CA TYR A 4 12.56 1.18 5.78
C TYR A 4 11.09 1.51 5.59
N PHE A 5 10.51 2.21 6.56
CA PHE A 5 9.15 2.73 6.52
C PHE A 5 9.20 4.21 6.16
N PHE A 6 8.39 4.60 5.19
CA PHE A 6 8.24 5.97 4.76
C PHE A 6 6.76 6.38 4.79
N GLU A 7 6.55 7.67 4.89
CA GLU A 7 5.24 8.29 4.84
C GLU A 7 5.21 9.31 3.72
N ALA A 8 4.33 9.09 2.73
CA ALA A 8 4.05 10.01 1.63
C ALA A 8 2.94 11.00 1.99
N GLY A 9 3.10 11.64 3.14
CA GLY A 9 2.12 12.55 3.72
C GLY A 9 0.97 11.84 4.44
N VAL A 10 -0.09 12.61 4.70
CA VAL A 10 -1.31 12.15 5.35
C VAL A 10 -2.53 12.48 4.48
N LEU A 11 -3.61 11.73 4.65
CA LEU A 11 -4.92 12.08 4.12
C LEU A 11 -5.79 12.60 5.25
N LYS A 12 -6.28 13.85 5.14
CA LYS A 12 -7.37 14.31 6.00
C LYS A 12 -8.66 13.68 5.55
N SER A 13 -9.35 13.00 6.45
CA SER A 13 -10.51 12.20 6.12
C SER A 13 -11.48 12.07 7.29
N GLN A 14 -12.41 11.14 7.21
CA GLN A 14 -13.37 10.83 8.25
C GLN A 14 -13.31 9.34 8.60
N LYS A 15 -13.48 9.03 9.88
CA LYS A 15 -13.32 7.68 10.42
C LYS A 15 -14.19 6.63 9.73
N HIS A 16 -15.41 6.97 9.35
CA HIS A 16 -16.34 6.03 8.72
C HIS A 16 -15.88 5.51 7.34
N TYR A 17 -14.90 6.15 6.68
CA TYR A 17 -14.27 5.60 5.47
C TYR A 17 -13.31 4.46 5.77
N PHE A 18 -12.78 4.38 6.98
CA PHE A 18 -11.86 3.34 7.44
C PHE A 18 -12.52 2.28 8.32
N THR A 19 -13.65 2.64 8.95
CA THR A 19 -14.44 1.76 9.83
C THR A 19 -15.92 1.91 9.49
N LEU A 20 -16.47 0.91 8.80
CA LEU A 20 -17.83 0.95 8.25
C LEU A 20 -18.87 1.31 9.32
N ASN A 21 -19.67 2.34 9.05
CA ASN A 21 -20.75 2.85 9.92
C ASN A 21 -20.30 3.34 11.32
N GLN A 22 -19.01 3.58 11.52
CA GLN A 22 -18.51 4.11 12.79
C GLN A 22 -17.83 5.48 12.58
N GLY A 23 -18.02 6.40 13.55
CA GLY A 23 -17.37 7.71 13.52
C GLY A 23 -17.78 8.60 12.34
N VAL A 24 -19.07 8.59 11.95
CA VAL A 24 -19.58 9.49 10.90
C VAL A 24 -19.40 10.95 11.33
N GLY A 25 -18.70 11.72 10.49
CA GLY A 25 -18.36 13.13 10.77
C GLY A 25 -17.17 13.32 11.73
N GLU A 26 -16.60 12.25 12.27
CA GLU A 26 -15.37 12.29 13.07
C GLU A 26 -14.15 12.44 12.16
N ALA A 27 -13.35 13.50 12.37
CA ALA A 27 -12.10 13.69 11.65
C ALA A 27 -11.12 12.55 11.95
N PHE A 28 -10.49 12.02 10.92
CA PHE A 28 -9.57 10.91 11.02
C PHE A 28 -8.45 11.05 9.99
N ASP A 29 -7.36 11.70 10.41
CA ASP A 29 -6.20 11.91 9.57
C ASP A 29 -5.34 10.64 9.57
N VAL A 30 -5.05 10.10 8.40
CA VAL A 30 -4.37 8.81 8.26
C VAL A 30 -3.04 8.94 7.52
N PRO A 31 -2.02 8.17 7.91
CA PRO A 31 -0.76 8.13 7.18
C PRO A 31 -0.94 7.50 5.80
N VAL A 32 -0.07 7.86 4.86
CA VAL A 32 0.08 7.20 3.55
C VAL A 32 1.43 6.49 3.53
N PRO A 33 1.52 5.22 3.94
CA PRO A 33 2.77 4.50 4.03
C PRO A 33 3.23 3.96 2.69
N PHE A 34 4.54 3.87 2.53
CA PHE A 34 5.21 3.02 1.54
C PHE A 34 6.51 2.48 2.12
N LEU A 35 7.04 1.43 1.52
CA LEU A 35 8.19 0.72 2.06
C LEU A 35 9.31 0.61 1.03
N LEU A 36 10.56 0.70 1.54
CA LEU A 36 11.74 0.31 0.78
C LEU A 36 12.40 -0.89 1.45
N ILE A 37 12.56 -1.96 0.70
CA ILE A 37 13.25 -3.19 1.11
C ILE A 37 14.60 -3.24 0.39
N ASP A 38 15.68 -3.03 1.14
CA ASP A 38 17.05 -3.12 0.62
C ASP A 38 17.53 -4.57 0.72
N HIS A 39 17.22 -5.35 -0.31
CA HIS A 39 17.56 -6.76 -0.41
C HIS A 39 18.84 -6.96 -1.22
N PRO A 40 19.73 -7.95 -0.88
CA PRO A 40 20.98 -8.20 -1.61
C PRO A 40 20.81 -8.46 -3.11
N LYS A 41 19.67 -8.98 -3.54
CA LYS A 41 19.35 -9.27 -4.96
C LYS A 41 18.71 -8.08 -5.69
N GLY A 42 18.47 -6.95 -5.01
CA GLY A 42 17.92 -5.71 -5.57
C GLY A 42 16.92 -5.03 -4.65
N LYS A 43 16.84 -3.69 -4.74
CA LYS A 43 15.93 -2.88 -3.95
C LYS A 43 14.48 -3.00 -4.46
N VAL A 44 13.54 -3.07 -3.54
CA VAL A 44 12.11 -3.26 -3.81
C VAL A 44 11.30 -2.18 -3.09
N LEU A 45 10.39 -1.54 -3.80
CA LEU A 45 9.33 -0.73 -3.19
C LEU A 45 8.06 -1.56 -3.03
N PHE A 46 7.34 -1.33 -1.95
CA PHE A 46 5.95 -1.73 -1.78
C PHE A 46 5.11 -0.47 -1.64
N ASP A 47 4.25 -0.24 -2.63
CA ASP A 47 3.52 1.00 -2.91
C ASP A 47 4.43 2.21 -3.16
N THR A 48 3.85 3.33 -3.56
CA THR A 48 4.58 4.53 -3.95
C THR A 48 3.99 5.83 -3.41
N GLY A 49 2.91 5.74 -2.63
CA GLY A 49 2.27 6.90 -2.01
C GLY A 49 1.55 7.82 -3.00
N ASN A 50 1.34 9.04 -2.56
CA ASN A 50 0.66 10.10 -3.32
C ASN A 50 1.49 10.60 -4.51
N ALA A 51 0.82 11.05 -5.57
CA ALA A 51 1.44 11.70 -6.71
C ALA A 51 2.02 13.08 -6.35
N PHE A 52 3.09 13.50 -7.04
CA PHE A 52 3.74 14.81 -6.82
C PHE A 52 2.78 15.98 -6.99
N GLU A 53 1.87 15.88 -7.96
CA GLU A 53 0.88 16.89 -8.29
C GLU A 53 -0.06 17.19 -7.10
N THR A 54 -0.22 16.27 -6.16
CA THR A 54 -1.04 16.51 -4.96
C THR A 54 -0.49 17.57 -4.02
N ILE A 55 0.79 17.94 -4.17
CA ILE A 55 1.43 18.99 -3.36
C ILE A 55 0.93 20.39 -3.77
N HIS A 56 0.80 20.64 -5.07
CA HIS A 56 0.56 21.97 -5.61
C HIS A 56 -0.72 22.08 -6.45
N GLU A 57 -1.22 20.97 -7.01
CA GLU A 57 -2.31 20.93 -7.99
C GLU A 57 -3.37 19.87 -7.66
N LYS A 58 -3.59 19.59 -6.36
CA LYS A 58 -4.48 18.50 -5.93
C LYS A 58 -5.89 18.60 -6.49
N GLU A 59 -6.45 19.80 -6.62
CA GLU A 59 -7.78 20.00 -7.19
C GLU A 59 -7.85 19.59 -8.67
N ALA A 60 -6.82 19.90 -9.44
CA ALA A 60 -6.73 19.52 -10.86
C ALA A 60 -6.40 18.05 -11.05
N HIS A 61 -5.69 17.45 -10.06
CA HIS A 61 -5.23 16.08 -10.14
C HIS A 61 -6.27 15.07 -9.63
N TRP A 62 -6.80 15.28 -8.41
CA TRP A 62 -7.75 14.38 -7.75
C TRP A 62 -9.22 14.80 -7.92
N GLY A 63 -9.49 16.12 -8.06
CA GLY A 63 -10.83 16.62 -8.27
C GLY A 63 -11.79 16.32 -7.12
N GLY A 64 -12.96 15.76 -7.43
CA GLY A 64 -14.05 15.58 -6.45
C GLY A 64 -13.76 14.62 -5.30
N VAL A 65 -12.76 13.73 -5.41
CA VAL A 65 -12.41 12.80 -4.33
C VAL A 65 -11.82 13.51 -3.10
N LEU A 66 -11.33 14.76 -3.29
CA LEU A 66 -10.84 15.60 -2.20
C LEU A 66 -11.87 15.86 -1.10
N ALA A 67 -13.15 15.70 -1.39
CA ALA A 67 -14.21 15.79 -0.37
C ALA A 67 -14.16 14.65 0.66
N ALA A 68 -13.56 13.52 0.30
CA ALA A 68 -13.40 12.35 1.18
C ALA A 68 -11.97 12.20 1.69
N TYR A 69 -10.98 12.51 0.86
CA TYR A 69 -9.56 12.33 1.12
C TYR A 69 -8.78 13.55 0.66
N ASP A 70 -8.29 14.37 1.59
CA ASP A 70 -7.51 15.59 1.27
C ASP A 70 -6.03 15.35 1.60
N PRO A 71 -5.14 15.20 0.60
CA PRO A 71 -3.74 14.91 0.80
C PRO A 71 -2.98 16.14 1.31
N ILE A 72 -2.16 15.91 2.33
CA ILE A 72 -1.19 16.88 2.86
C ILE A 72 0.17 16.23 2.79
N MET A 73 0.99 16.66 1.84
CA MET A 73 2.33 16.11 1.59
C MET A 73 3.31 17.24 1.26
N THR A 74 4.56 17.07 1.65
CA THR A 74 5.68 17.93 1.23
C THR A 74 6.51 17.25 0.14
N GLU A 75 7.32 18.02 -0.61
CA GLU A 75 8.21 17.46 -1.64
C GLU A 75 9.19 16.41 -1.08
N ASP A 76 9.65 16.58 0.17
CA ASP A 76 10.52 15.62 0.84
C ASP A 76 9.86 14.29 1.20
N GLN A 77 8.52 14.26 1.25
CA GLN A 77 7.73 13.06 1.52
C GLN A 77 7.33 12.33 0.24
N TRP A 78 7.42 12.99 -0.92
CA TRP A 78 7.19 12.34 -2.19
C TRP A 78 8.16 11.17 -2.38
N CYS A 79 7.66 9.99 -2.76
CA CYS A 79 8.39 8.72 -2.73
C CYS A 79 9.78 8.82 -3.36
N VAL A 80 9.90 9.44 -4.56
CA VAL A 80 11.18 9.59 -5.27
C VAL A 80 12.20 10.44 -4.51
N ASN A 81 11.74 11.41 -3.73
CA ASN A 81 12.61 12.24 -2.88
C ASN A 81 12.87 11.59 -1.52
N ALA A 82 11.85 10.96 -0.96
CA ALA A 82 11.93 10.35 0.37
C ALA A 82 12.99 9.24 0.44
N ILE A 83 13.08 8.38 -0.58
CA ILE A 83 14.07 7.28 -0.61
C ILE A 83 15.51 7.76 -0.63
N LYS A 84 15.78 9.00 -1.08
CA LYS A 84 17.12 9.61 -1.04
C LYS A 84 17.65 9.78 0.39
N LYS A 85 16.75 9.88 1.40
CA LYS A 85 17.12 9.98 2.83
C LYS A 85 17.90 8.76 3.33
N VAL A 86 17.80 7.64 2.62
CA VAL A 86 18.55 6.40 2.94
C VAL A 86 19.57 6.03 1.85
N GLY A 87 19.93 6.99 1.00
CA GLY A 87 20.93 6.80 -0.05
C GLY A 87 20.46 5.94 -1.23
N CYS A 88 19.14 5.92 -1.49
CA CYS A 88 18.55 5.19 -2.62
C CYS A 88 18.13 6.17 -3.73
N ALA A 89 18.56 5.92 -4.96
CA ALA A 89 18.10 6.64 -6.15
C ALA A 89 16.95 5.89 -6.82
N ALA A 90 16.18 6.58 -7.65
CA ALA A 90 15.07 5.97 -8.40
C ALA A 90 15.56 4.85 -9.33
N GLU A 91 16.74 5.01 -9.90
CA GLU A 91 17.40 4.06 -10.80
C GLU A 91 17.84 2.77 -10.09
N ASP A 92 17.97 2.78 -8.76
CA ASP A 92 18.35 1.62 -7.95
C ASP A 92 17.19 0.63 -7.74
N ILE A 93 15.95 1.08 -7.95
CA ILE A 93 14.76 0.26 -7.72
C ILE A 93 14.63 -0.78 -8.82
N LYS A 94 14.64 -2.05 -8.40
CA LYS A 94 14.50 -3.20 -9.28
C LYS A 94 13.07 -3.66 -9.45
N TYR A 95 12.29 -3.57 -8.38
CA TYR A 95 10.87 -3.95 -8.37
C TYR A 95 10.04 -2.92 -7.62
N VAL A 96 8.86 -2.64 -8.13
CA VAL A 96 7.79 -1.94 -7.43
C VAL A 96 6.62 -2.91 -7.31
N ILE A 97 6.25 -3.28 -6.11
CA ILE A 97 5.07 -4.09 -5.83
C ILE A 97 3.95 -3.12 -5.47
N LEU A 98 2.90 -3.06 -6.27
CA LEU A 98 1.73 -2.24 -5.98
C LEU A 98 0.70 -3.12 -5.30
N SER A 99 0.29 -2.73 -4.09
CA SER A 99 -0.79 -3.42 -3.38
C SER A 99 -2.07 -3.38 -4.21
N HIS A 100 -2.37 -2.21 -4.73
CA HIS A 100 -3.45 -1.90 -5.67
C HIS A 100 -3.17 -0.55 -6.36
N LEU A 101 -4.13 -0.03 -7.16
CA LEU A 101 -3.91 1.15 -7.99
C LEU A 101 -4.72 2.39 -7.56
N HIS A 102 -5.10 2.50 -6.29
CA HIS A 102 -5.72 3.72 -5.79
C HIS A 102 -4.72 4.89 -5.70
N LEU A 103 -5.28 6.05 -5.55
CA LEU A 103 -4.67 7.37 -5.66
C LEU A 103 -3.48 7.62 -4.72
N ASP A 104 -3.46 6.96 -3.56
CA ASP A 104 -2.43 7.09 -2.54
C ASP A 104 -1.44 5.90 -2.47
N HIS A 105 -1.53 4.98 -3.43
CA HIS A 105 -0.62 3.83 -3.58
C HIS A 105 0.16 3.86 -4.90
N ALA A 106 -0.43 4.37 -5.97
CA ALA A 106 0.13 4.33 -7.32
C ALA A 106 0.72 5.66 -7.81
N GLY A 107 0.83 6.68 -6.94
CA GLY A 107 1.17 8.05 -7.34
C GLY A 107 2.54 8.26 -8.00
N CYS A 108 3.46 7.29 -7.87
CA CYS A 108 4.79 7.39 -8.52
C CYS A 108 5.04 6.29 -9.56
N VAL A 109 4.01 5.66 -10.11
CA VAL A 109 4.18 4.73 -11.24
C VAL A 109 4.81 5.46 -12.42
N GLY A 110 5.87 4.86 -13.00
CA GLY A 110 6.65 5.45 -14.09
C GLY A 110 7.87 6.27 -13.66
N HIS A 111 8.04 6.56 -12.38
CA HIS A 111 9.19 7.31 -11.88
C HIS A 111 10.42 6.46 -11.52
N PHE A 112 10.34 5.14 -11.67
CA PHE A 112 11.45 4.19 -11.41
C PHE A 112 11.84 3.50 -12.71
N PRO A 113 12.81 4.07 -13.48
CA PRO A 113 13.03 3.71 -14.89
C PRO A 113 13.53 2.28 -15.10
N ASN A 114 14.21 1.70 -14.10
CA ASN A 114 14.76 0.35 -14.18
C ASN A 114 13.86 -0.69 -13.52
N ALA A 115 12.73 -0.26 -12.94
CA ALA A 115 11.87 -1.13 -12.16
C ALA A 115 10.94 -1.98 -13.04
N ARG A 116 10.65 -3.18 -12.53
CA ARG A 116 9.53 -3.98 -12.96
C ARG A 116 8.38 -3.79 -11.97
N TYR A 117 7.20 -3.47 -12.46
CA TYR A 117 6.02 -3.17 -11.63
C TYR A 117 5.14 -4.42 -11.51
N LEU A 118 4.96 -4.92 -10.29
CA LEU A 118 4.16 -6.10 -10.00
C LEU A 118 2.75 -5.70 -9.58
N VAL A 119 1.77 -6.19 -10.29
CA VAL A 119 0.35 -5.93 -10.05
C VAL A 119 -0.48 -7.17 -10.37
N GLN A 120 -1.60 -7.35 -9.69
CA GLN A 120 -2.56 -8.40 -10.06
C GLN A 120 -3.33 -8.03 -11.32
N ARG A 121 -3.63 -9.03 -12.14
CA ARG A 121 -4.41 -8.87 -13.39
C ARG A 121 -5.77 -8.24 -13.12
N ASP A 122 -6.45 -8.72 -12.08
CA ASP A 122 -7.79 -8.24 -11.73
C ASP A 122 -7.76 -6.79 -11.26
N GLU A 123 -6.67 -6.37 -10.59
CA GLU A 123 -6.47 -4.97 -10.23
C GLU A 123 -6.33 -4.07 -11.45
N LEU A 124 -5.43 -4.47 -12.36
CA LEU A 124 -5.19 -3.68 -13.56
C LEU A 124 -6.45 -3.56 -14.41
N HIS A 125 -7.19 -4.66 -14.62
CA HIS A 125 -8.45 -4.63 -15.36
C HIS A 125 -9.50 -3.75 -14.68
N PHE A 126 -9.65 -3.89 -13.36
CA PHE A 126 -10.62 -3.11 -12.59
C PHE A 126 -10.28 -1.62 -12.57
N ALA A 127 -9.01 -1.26 -12.44
CA ALA A 127 -8.55 0.13 -12.45
C ALA A 127 -8.89 0.86 -13.76
N TYR A 128 -8.90 0.16 -14.90
CA TYR A 128 -9.31 0.74 -16.18
C TYR A 128 -10.84 0.87 -16.34
N VAL A 129 -11.61 -0.01 -15.72
CA VAL A 129 -13.09 -0.03 -15.79
C VAL A 129 -13.67 -0.30 -14.40
N PRO A 130 -13.47 0.62 -13.43
CA PRO A 130 -13.92 0.41 -12.07
C PRO A 130 -15.44 0.56 -11.95
N ASP A 131 -16.00 -0.11 -10.95
CA ASP A 131 -17.38 0.10 -10.55
C ASP A 131 -17.63 1.57 -10.16
N PRO A 132 -18.82 2.13 -10.44
CA PRO A 132 -19.10 3.56 -10.27
C PRO A 132 -18.77 4.11 -8.88
N TYR A 133 -18.99 3.34 -7.81
CA TYR A 133 -18.77 3.77 -6.43
C TYR A 133 -17.28 3.79 -6.03
N MET A 134 -16.41 3.07 -6.76
CA MET A 134 -14.96 3.04 -6.53
C MET A 134 -14.18 3.92 -7.51
N LYS A 135 -14.83 4.38 -8.57
CA LYS A 135 -14.17 5.08 -9.68
C LYS A 135 -13.34 6.28 -9.24
N ALA A 136 -13.78 7.01 -8.22
CA ALA A 136 -13.10 8.22 -7.76
C ALA A 136 -11.74 7.94 -7.09
N ALA A 137 -11.50 6.72 -6.62
CA ALA A 137 -10.24 6.32 -6.01
C ALA A 137 -9.14 5.99 -7.04
N TYR A 138 -9.49 5.81 -8.32
CA TYR A 138 -8.56 5.48 -9.40
C TYR A 138 -8.22 6.72 -10.22
N ILE A 139 -7.03 7.28 -10.02
CA ILE A 139 -6.52 8.40 -10.81
C ILE A 139 -5.74 7.84 -12.00
N ARG A 140 -6.42 7.72 -13.14
CA ARG A 140 -5.87 7.08 -14.33
C ARG A 140 -4.52 7.65 -14.77
N LYS A 141 -4.31 8.95 -14.59
CA LYS A 141 -3.04 9.64 -14.91
C LYS A 141 -1.84 9.03 -14.16
N ASP A 142 -2.05 8.43 -12.99
CA ASP A 142 -0.97 7.93 -12.16
C ASP A 142 -0.47 6.58 -12.65
N PHE A 143 -1.35 5.68 -13.09
CA PHE A 143 -0.98 4.30 -13.46
C PHE A 143 -1.05 3.99 -14.97
N ASP A 144 -1.72 4.80 -15.80
CA ASP A 144 -1.77 4.61 -17.25
C ASP A 144 -0.44 5.08 -17.88
N LYS A 145 0.60 4.31 -17.61
CA LYS A 145 1.99 4.58 -18.00
C LYS A 145 2.58 3.42 -18.79
N ASP A 146 3.45 3.73 -19.73
CA ASP A 146 4.26 2.72 -20.43
C ASP A 146 5.42 2.26 -19.53
N VAL A 147 5.15 1.25 -18.73
CA VAL A 147 6.11 0.67 -17.78
C VAL A 147 6.21 -0.85 -17.94
N ASN A 148 7.27 -1.43 -17.41
CA ASN A 148 7.48 -2.88 -17.44
C ASN A 148 6.59 -3.59 -16.42
N TRP A 149 5.34 -3.86 -16.79
CA TRP A 149 4.39 -4.59 -15.96
C TRP A 149 4.74 -6.08 -15.85
N PHE A 150 4.68 -6.62 -14.64
CA PHE A 150 4.65 -8.04 -14.35
C PHE A 150 3.32 -8.41 -13.70
N ILE A 151 2.51 -9.14 -14.44
CA ILE A 151 1.11 -9.38 -14.08
C ILE A 151 0.98 -10.73 -13.38
N LEU A 152 0.46 -10.70 -12.15
CA LEU A 152 0.11 -11.86 -11.35
C LEU A 152 -1.37 -12.26 -11.57
N ASN A 153 -1.72 -13.51 -11.29
CA ASN A 153 -3.01 -14.09 -11.67
C ASN A 153 -3.87 -14.54 -10.46
N GLY A 154 -4.02 -13.67 -9.47
CA GLY A 154 -4.92 -13.89 -8.35
C GLY A 154 -4.60 -15.20 -7.59
N TRP A 155 -5.61 -16.05 -7.42
CA TRP A 155 -5.44 -17.30 -6.67
C TRP A 155 -4.46 -18.31 -7.30
N ALA A 156 -4.14 -18.18 -8.59
CA ALA A 156 -3.12 -19.02 -9.22
C ALA A 156 -1.70 -18.63 -8.77
N ASP A 157 -1.51 -17.34 -8.43
CA ASP A 157 -0.26 -16.78 -7.87
C ASP A 157 -0.50 -16.30 -6.44
N ASP A 158 -1.29 -17.05 -5.65
CA ASP A 158 -1.74 -16.71 -4.30
C ASP A 158 -0.62 -16.33 -3.34
N LYS A 159 0.55 -16.94 -3.55
CA LYS A 159 1.78 -16.63 -2.82
C LYS A 159 2.98 -16.71 -3.76
N LEU A 160 3.62 -15.57 -4.00
CA LEU A 160 4.85 -15.48 -4.78
C LEU A 160 6.04 -15.12 -3.88
N ASP A 161 7.09 -15.93 -3.90
CA ASP A 161 8.39 -15.58 -3.33
C ASP A 161 9.22 -14.84 -4.38
N LEU A 162 9.40 -13.53 -4.20
CA LEU A 162 9.99 -12.65 -5.21
C LEU A 162 11.41 -13.07 -5.65
N PHE A 163 12.22 -13.56 -4.70
CA PHE A 163 13.62 -13.93 -4.95
C PHE A 163 13.92 -15.41 -4.73
N ASN A 164 12.91 -16.24 -4.47
CA ASN A 164 13.03 -17.66 -4.13
C ASN A 164 14.00 -17.91 -2.94
N ASP A 165 13.91 -17.10 -1.91
CA ASP A 165 14.72 -17.23 -0.69
C ASP A 165 13.91 -17.00 0.59
N GLY A 166 12.61 -16.86 0.46
CA GLY A 166 11.68 -16.66 1.56
C GLY A 166 11.65 -15.25 2.14
N ALA A 167 12.50 -14.34 1.66
CA ALA A 167 12.67 -13.03 2.27
C ALA A 167 11.51 -12.07 1.99
N ILE A 168 11.00 -12.05 0.75
CA ILE A 168 9.89 -11.17 0.33
C ILE A 168 8.82 -12.03 -0.34
N GLN A 169 7.67 -12.13 0.28
CA GLN A 169 6.55 -12.95 -0.18
C GLN A 169 5.33 -12.09 -0.43
N ILE A 170 4.81 -12.13 -1.65
CA ILE A 170 3.58 -11.43 -2.05
C ILE A 170 2.41 -12.37 -1.80
N TYR A 171 1.35 -11.87 -1.18
CA TYR A 171 0.11 -12.59 -0.89
C TYR A 171 -1.05 -11.92 -1.59
N PHE A 172 -1.86 -12.69 -2.31
CA PHE A 172 -3.11 -12.22 -2.85
C PHE A 172 -4.12 -12.03 -1.71
N THR A 173 -4.61 -10.79 -1.51
CA THR A 173 -5.50 -10.40 -0.41
C THR A 173 -6.65 -9.54 -0.92
N PRO A 174 -7.52 -10.09 -1.79
CA PRO A 174 -8.63 -9.35 -2.36
C PRO A 174 -9.65 -8.93 -1.30
N GLY A 175 -10.47 -7.94 -1.63
CA GLY A 175 -11.55 -7.45 -0.77
C GLY A 175 -11.68 -5.95 -0.80
N HIS A 176 -10.62 -5.21 -0.52
CA HIS A 176 -10.58 -3.77 -0.73
C HIS A 176 -10.75 -3.45 -2.23
N THR A 177 -9.94 -4.07 -3.06
CA THR A 177 -10.12 -4.15 -4.52
C THR A 177 -10.09 -5.60 -4.97
N PRO A 178 -10.53 -5.93 -6.22
CA PRO A 178 -10.51 -7.31 -6.73
C PRO A 178 -9.10 -7.90 -6.82
N GLY A 179 -8.11 -7.07 -7.08
CA GLY A 179 -6.73 -7.48 -7.29
C GLY A 179 -5.77 -7.04 -6.18
N HIS A 180 -6.27 -6.69 -5.01
CA HIS A 180 -5.41 -6.28 -3.90
C HIS A 180 -4.43 -7.38 -3.50
N GLN A 181 -3.19 -6.97 -3.18
CA GLN A 181 -2.14 -7.85 -2.67
C GLN A 181 -1.38 -7.20 -1.50
N SER A 182 -0.87 -8.04 -0.62
CA SER A 182 -0.08 -7.66 0.56
C SER A 182 1.32 -8.25 0.47
N VAL A 183 2.25 -7.80 1.30
CA VAL A 183 3.61 -8.36 1.31
C VAL A 183 4.04 -8.78 2.71
N MET A 184 4.67 -9.94 2.82
CA MET A 184 5.41 -10.36 4.00
C MET A 184 6.90 -10.18 3.75
N VAL A 185 7.59 -9.54 4.70
CA VAL A 185 9.05 -9.38 4.72
C VAL A 185 9.59 -10.16 5.92
N ASN A 186 10.36 -11.21 5.66
CA ASN A 186 10.99 -12.02 6.69
C ASN A 186 12.37 -11.46 7.02
N LEU A 187 12.48 -10.75 8.12
CA LEU A 187 13.71 -10.09 8.56
C LEU A 187 14.48 -11.00 9.53
N PRO A 188 15.81 -11.13 9.37
CA PRO A 188 16.60 -12.06 10.17
C PRO A 188 16.56 -11.81 11.69
N LYS A 189 16.48 -10.53 12.11
CA LYS A 189 16.45 -10.17 13.53
C LYS A 189 15.08 -9.69 13.99
N SER A 190 14.37 -8.94 13.15
CA SER A 190 13.07 -8.35 13.52
C SER A 190 11.90 -9.32 13.34
N GLY A 191 12.13 -10.48 12.69
CA GLY A 191 11.10 -11.48 12.42
C GLY A 191 10.22 -11.12 11.22
N PRO A 192 9.14 -11.88 10.99
CA PRO A 192 8.22 -11.64 9.88
C PRO A 192 7.35 -10.42 10.13
N MET A 193 7.29 -9.51 9.16
CA MET A 193 6.40 -8.35 9.14
C MET A 193 5.48 -8.44 7.93
N PHE A 194 4.17 -8.40 8.16
CA PHE A 194 3.16 -8.48 7.11
C PHE A 194 2.50 -7.13 6.91
N PHE A 195 2.67 -6.56 5.72
CA PHE A 195 2.10 -5.28 5.33
C PHE A 195 0.78 -5.52 4.63
N ALA A 196 -0.29 -5.19 5.34
CA ALA A 196 -1.66 -5.41 4.91
C ALA A 196 -2.09 -4.47 3.78
N ALA A 197 -1.51 -3.27 3.70
CA ALA A 197 -2.05 -2.14 2.93
C ALA A 197 -3.57 -2.02 3.19
N ASP A 198 -4.39 -1.84 2.19
CA ASP A 198 -5.81 -1.54 2.33
C ASP A 198 -6.72 -2.75 2.53
N SER A 199 -6.16 -3.95 2.49
CA SER A 199 -6.91 -5.13 2.94
C SER A 199 -7.21 -5.11 4.45
N CYS A 200 -6.49 -4.25 5.22
CA CYS A 200 -6.76 -3.98 6.63
C CYS A 200 -6.25 -2.58 7.00
N TYR A 201 -7.14 -1.60 7.11
CA TYR A 201 -6.77 -0.20 7.35
C TYR A 201 -6.23 0.06 8.75
N THR A 202 -6.88 -0.52 9.78
CA THR A 202 -6.63 -0.18 11.18
C THR A 202 -6.58 -1.43 12.06
N GLN A 203 -6.01 -1.27 13.26
CA GLN A 203 -6.08 -2.32 14.28
C GLN A 203 -7.53 -2.68 14.66
N GLU A 204 -8.46 -1.74 14.52
CA GLU A 204 -9.88 -1.97 14.75
C GLU A 204 -10.47 -2.96 13.73
N ASN A 205 -10.06 -2.87 12.45
CA ASN A 205 -10.41 -3.85 11.42
C ASN A 205 -9.78 -5.23 11.74
N LEU A 206 -8.52 -5.24 12.15
CA LEU A 206 -7.79 -6.46 12.46
C LEU A 206 -8.37 -7.20 13.67
N LEU A 207 -8.59 -6.51 14.77
CA LEU A 207 -8.90 -7.13 16.07
C LEU A 207 -10.40 -7.33 16.29
N ASN A 208 -11.23 -6.37 15.90
CA ASN A 208 -12.66 -6.36 16.18
C ASN A 208 -13.51 -6.93 15.04
N GLY A 209 -12.90 -7.15 13.86
CA GLY A 209 -13.61 -7.56 12.65
C GLY A 209 -14.51 -6.46 12.07
N THR A 210 -14.26 -5.20 12.44
CA THR A 210 -14.91 -4.04 11.83
C THR A 210 -14.51 -3.94 10.37
N LEU A 211 -15.45 -3.88 9.45
CA LEU A 211 -15.17 -3.76 8.03
C LEU A 211 -14.64 -2.36 7.67
N PRO A 212 -13.79 -2.22 6.65
CA PRO A 212 -13.48 -0.93 6.04
C PRO A 212 -14.72 -0.24 5.48
N GLY A 213 -14.73 1.10 5.47
CA GLY A 213 -15.84 1.86 4.86
C GLY A 213 -15.82 1.82 3.32
N LEU A 214 -14.63 1.74 2.71
CA LEU A 214 -14.46 1.53 1.27
C LEU A 214 -13.92 0.13 1.01
N MET A 215 -14.66 -0.69 0.27
CA MET A 215 -14.25 -2.04 -0.13
C MET A 215 -15.05 -2.51 -1.34
N TRP A 216 -14.42 -3.34 -2.17
CA TRP A 216 -15.09 -3.99 -3.29
C TRP A 216 -15.99 -5.15 -2.83
N ASN A 217 -15.50 -5.99 -1.91
CA ASN A 217 -16.23 -7.18 -1.45
C ASN A 217 -15.99 -7.49 0.03
N ALA A 218 -17.04 -7.41 0.84
CA ALA A 218 -16.97 -7.65 2.27
C ALA A 218 -16.53 -9.09 2.62
N GLY A 219 -17.01 -10.10 1.88
CA GLY A 219 -16.66 -11.51 2.12
C GLY A 219 -15.18 -11.78 1.87
N GLU A 220 -14.62 -11.24 0.79
CA GLU A 220 -13.18 -11.35 0.50
C GLU A 220 -12.35 -10.57 1.52
N THR A 221 -12.80 -9.38 1.94
CA THR A 221 -12.13 -8.61 3.00
C THR A 221 -12.02 -9.42 4.30
N VAL A 222 -13.12 -10.06 4.72
CA VAL A 222 -13.11 -10.92 5.92
C VAL A 222 -12.11 -12.06 5.76
N ARG A 223 -12.08 -12.75 4.62
CA ARG A 223 -11.12 -13.83 4.35
C ARG A 223 -9.68 -13.36 4.40
N SER A 224 -9.39 -12.20 3.79
CA SER A 224 -8.05 -11.60 3.80
C SER A 224 -7.60 -11.25 5.23
N VAL A 225 -8.46 -10.65 6.05
CA VAL A 225 -8.17 -10.35 7.46
C VAL A 225 -8.00 -11.64 8.28
N GLN A 226 -8.82 -12.66 8.07
CA GLN A 226 -8.66 -13.96 8.73
C GLN A 226 -7.32 -14.61 8.38
N ARG A 227 -6.88 -14.51 7.12
CA ARG A 227 -5.56 -14.98 6.70
C ARG A 227 -4.43 -14.25 7.42
N MET A 228 -4.53 -12.93 7.59
CA MET A 228 -3.55 -12.15 8.35
C MET A 228 -3.46 -12.59 9.81
N ARG A 229 -4.60 -12.79 10.47
CA ARG A 229 -4.64 -13.32 11.84
C ARG A 229 -4.00 -14.70 11.93
N PHE A 230 -4.30 -15.58 10.99
CA PHE A 230 -3.67 -16.89 10.93
C PHE A 230 -2.14 -16.80 10.80
N LEU A 231 -1.63 -15.89 9.97
CA LEU A 231 -0.18 -15.66 9.83
C LEU A 231 0.42 -15.06 11.11
N GLN A 232 -0.29 -14.16 11.78
CA GLN A 232 0.10 -13.61 13.08
C GLN A 232 0.21 -14.73 14.13
N ASP A 233 -0.80 -15.58 14.24
CA ASP A 233 -0.87 -16.63 15.25
C ASP A 233 0.14 -17.76 14.98
N THR A 234 0.36 -18.14 13.72
CA THR A 234 1.18 -19.32 13.37
C THR A 234 2.63 -18.99 13.11
N LEU A 235 2.94 -17.81 12.59
CA LEU A 235 4.30 -17.39 12.26
C LEU A 235 4.85 -16.31 13.20
N GLY A 236 4.04 -15.79 14.11
CA GLY A 236 4.41 -14.62 14.92
C GLY A 236 4.59 -13.36 14.10
N ALA A 237 3.89 -13.24 12.96
CA ALA A 237 4.04 -12.08 12.08
C ALA A 237 3.51 -10.81 12.74
N THR A 238 4.28 -9.73 12.69
CA THR A 238 3.79 -8.39 13.03
C THR A 238 2.93 -7.88 11.88
N ILE A 239 1.63 -7.67 12.12
CA ILE A 239 0.75 -7.09 11.10
C ILE A 239 0.87 -5.57 11.14
N VAL A 240 1.25 -5.00 9.99
CA VAL A 240 1.30 -3.55 9.76
C VAL A 240 0.08 -3.19 8.93
N THR A 241 -0.83 -2.44 9.52
CA THR A 241 -2.08 -1.97 8.91
C THR A 241 -1.84 -0.78 8.01
N GLY A 242 -2.69 -0.56 6.99
CA GLY A 242 -2.45 0.43 5.95
C GLY A 242 -2.56 1.89 6.44
N HIS A 243 -3.59 2.21 7.22
CA HIS A 243 -3.97 3.59 7.52
C HIS A 243 -4.29 3.84 9.01
N ASP A 244 -3.58 3.17 9.92
CA ASP A 244 -3.78 3.33 11.36
C ASP A 244 -2.84 4.41 11.91
N PRO A 245 -3.34 5.60 12.27
CA PRO A 245 -2.47 6.69 12.73
C PRO A 245 -1.78 6.37 14.06
N GLU A 246 -2.37 5.59 14.95
CA GLU A 246 -1.75 5.22 16.22
C GLU A 246 -0.79 4.03 16.03
N GLY A 247 -1.19 3.03 15.26
CA GLY A 247 -0.33 1.89 14.94
C GLY A 247 0.93 2.32 14.18
N TRP A 248 0.79 3.26 13.25
CA TRP A 248 1.91 3.78 12.46
C TRP A 248 3.01 4.44 13.30
N LYS A 249 2.65 5.18 14.34
CA LYS A 249 3.60 5.85 15.26
C LYS A 249 4.49 4.87 16.02
N ALA A 250 4.07 3.62 16.16
CA ALA A 250 4.85 2.60 16.86
C ALA A 250 6.03 2.07 16.04
N PHE A 251 6.04 2.32 14.73
CA PHE A 251 7.09 1.83 13.84
C PHE A 251 8.20 2.86 13.64
N LYS A 252 9.45 2.35 13.51
CA LYS A 252 10.61 3.19 13.18
C LYS A 252 10.44 3.73 11.76
N GLN A 253 10.43 5.04 11.64
CA GLN A 253 10.42 5.72 10.35
C GLN A 253 11.86 5.89 9.80
N ALA A 254 11.99 5.94 8.47
CA ALA A 254 13.28 6.23 7.82
C ALA A 254 13.88 7.55 8.32
N PRO A 255 15.22 7.62 8.56
CA PRO A 255 16.25 6.65 8.17
C PRO A 255 16.44 5.44 9.11
N GLY A 256 15.65 5.30 10.18
CA GLY A 256 15.62 4.08 11.00
C GLY A 256 15.14 2.90 10.16
N TYR A 257 15.58 1.67 10.50
CA TYR A 257 15.23 0.47 9.76
C TYR A 257 15.04 -0.73 10.67
N TYR A 258 14.44 -1.77 10.10
CA TYR A 258 14.35 -3.13 10.63
C TYR A 258 15.27 -4.06 9.83
N ASP A 259 15.89 -5.08 10.48
CA ASP A 259 16.84 -6.03 9.88
C ASP A 259 16.74 -7.46 10.46
#